data_559cf0ee8eed012de955bb8abc2df0f8
#
_entry.id   559cf0ee8eed012de955bb8abc2df0f8
#
_cell.length_a   1.000
_cell.length_b   1.000
_cell.length_c   1.000
_cell.angle_alpha   90.00
_cell.angle_beta   90.00
_cell.angle_gamma   90.00
#
_symmetry.space_group_name_H-M   'P 1'
#
loop_
_entity.id
_entity.type
_entity.pdbx_description
1 polymer ?
#
loop_
_entity_poly.entity_id
_entity_poly.type
_entity_poly.pdbx_seq_one_letter_code
_entity_poly.pdbx_strand_id
1 'polypeptide(L)'
;KDTEYGRKHLFSTIKSYEDFVQNIPVNTYEELKSDIDRMRHGERNILWPGQVRWYAKSSGTTNDKSKFIPVSHEGLQTIHYKGGKDVIAYYLSNHPESRLFNGKGLILGGSHSPNYNLYNSLVGDLSAILIENINPLVNLCRVPKKSTALLSDFEVKRDRIAHETLNQNITNISGVPSWMLSVLVRVIELSGKKHIEEVWPNLEVFFHGGIAFTPYREKYEPVSYTHLRAHETEA
;
A
#
# COMPACT_ATOMS: atom_id res chain seq x y z
N LYS A 1 -3.33 -12.10 24.37
CA LYS A 1 -3.16 -13.02 25.54
C LYS A 1 -3.19 -14.49 25.11
N ASP A 2 -3.90 -14.82 24.06
CA ASP A 2 -4.14 -16.20 23.61
C ASP A 2 -3.07 -16.74 22.66
N THR A 3 -2.00 -15.98 22.44
CA THR A 3 -0.81 -16.40 21.65
C THR A 3 0.31 -16.90 22.55
N GLU A 4 1.28 -17.60 21.97
CA GLU A 4 2.49 -18.02 22.68
C GLU A 4 3.27 -16.80 23.20
N TYR A 5 3.49 -15.81 22.34
CA TYR A 5 4.12 -14.55 22.70
C TYR A 5 3.35 -13.80 23.78
N GLY A 6 2.01 -13.73 23.67
CA GLY A 6 1.18 -13.05 24.66
C GLY A 6 1.18 -13.73 26.04
N ARG A 7 1.28 -15.06 26.09
CA ARG A 7 1.44 -15.79 27.37
C ARG A 7 2.83 -15.55 27.96
N LYS A 8 3.89 -15.63 27.14
CA LYS A 8 5.27 -15.38 27.54
C LYS A 8 5.45 -13.99 28.17
N HIS A 9 4.78 -13.00 27.60
CA HIS A 9 4.88 -11.59 28.02
C HIS A 9 3.68 -11.13 28.85
N LEU A 10 2.95 -12.04 29.46
CA LEU A 10 1.89 -11.77 30.45
C LEU A 10 0.82 -10.76 29.96
N PHE A 11 0.40 -10.83 28.69
CA PHE A 11 -0.58 -9.90 28.13
C PHE A 11 -1.90 -9.84 28.90
N SER A 12 -2.26 -10.88 29.65
CA SER A 12 -3.46 -10.91 30.49
C SER A 12 -3.37 -10.00 31.72
N THR A 13 -2.17 -9.62 32.15
CA THR A 13 -1.92 -8.78 33.32
C THR A 13 -1.73 -7.31 32.97
N ILE A 14 -1.54 -6.96 31.69
CA ILE A 14 -1.34 -5.59 31.22
C ILE A 14 -2.65 -4.81 31.34
N LYS A 15 -2.64 -3.75 32.16
CA LYS A 15 -3.77 -2.85 32.42
C LYS A 15 -3.45 -1.38 32.14
N SER A 16 -2.18 -1.04 32.06
CA SER A 16 -1.68 0.33 31.85
C SER A 16 -0.57 0.35 30.80
N TYR A 17 -0.17 1.57 30.40
CA TYR A 17 0.98 1.77 29.53
C TYR A 17 2.28 1.35 30.21
N GLU A 18 2.40 1.61 31.51
CA GLU A 18 3.54 1.22 32.33
C GLU A 18 3.69 -0.31 32.38
N ASP A 19 2.59 -1.04 32.58
CA ASP A 19 2.60 -2.50 32.52
C ASP A 19 3.06 -2.99 31.13
N PHE A 20 2.59 -2.34 30.05
CA PHE A 20 3.00 -2.67 28.68
C PHE A 20 4.52 -2.50 28.51
N VAL A 21 5.06 -1.35 28.89
CA VAL A 21 6.50 -1.06 28.77
C VAL A 21 7.35 -2.03 29.60
N GLN A 22 6.88 -2.44 30.78
CA GLN A 22 7.61 -3.37 31.64
C GLN A 22 7.61 -4.81 31.11
N ASN A 23 6.52 -5.25 30.51
CA ASN A 23 6.34 -6.65 30.10
C ASN A 23 6.73 -6.91 28.64
N ILE A 24 6.67 -5.90 27.78
CA ILE A 24 6.90 -6.07 26.34
C ILE A 24 8.27 -5.50 25.96
N PRO A 25 9.25 -6.35 25.61
CA PRO A 25 10.54 -5.86 25.14
C PRO A 25 10.40 -5.24 23.73
N VAL A 26 11.27 -4.28 23.43
CA VAL A 26 11.48 -3.84 22.05
C VAL A 26 12.24 -4.95 21.32
N ASN A 27 11.63 -5.52 20.30
CA ASN A 27 12.22 -6.60 19.52
C ASN A 27 12.69 -6.11 18.16
N THR A 28 13.80 -6.64 17.71
CA THR A 28 14.23 -6.57 16.32
C THR A 28 13.53 -7.64 15.49
N TYR A 29 13.54 -7.48 14.17
CA TYR A 29 13.02 -8.52 13.27
C TYR A 29 13.74 -9.88 13.46
N GLU A 30 15.05 -9.86 13.66
CA GLU A 30 15.86 -11.10 13.79
C GLU A 30 15.47 -11.90 15.05
N GLU A 31 15.06 -11.23 16.12
CA GLU A 31 14.58 -11.90 17.36
C GLU A 31 13.21 -12.54 17.15
N LEU A 32 12.35 -11.99 16.30
CA LEU A 32 11.03 -12.52 16.00
C LEU A 32 11.01 -13.47 14.78
N LYS A 33 12.12 -13.56 14.05
CA LYS A 33 12.18 -14.28 12.77
C LYS A 33 11.81 -15.74 12.89
N SER A 34 12.30 -16.43 13.93
CA SER A 34 11.96 -17.84 14.17
C SER A 34 10.45 -18.04 14.35
N ASP A 35 9.79 -17.15 15.09
CA ASP A 35 8.35 -17.20 15.31
C ASP A 35 7.57 -16.88 14.03
N ILE A 36 8.05 -15.91 13.26
CA ILE A 36 7.48 -15.57 11.94
C ILE A 36 7.61 -16.75 10.98
N ASP A 37 8.74 -17.45 10.96
CA ASP A 37 8.93 -18.62 10.10
C ASP A 37 8.01 -19.79 10.52
N ARG A 38 7.80 -20.02 11.80
CA ARG A 38 6.81 -20.98 12.32
C ARG A 38 5.39 -20.62 11.84
N MET A 39 5.01 -19.34 11.94
CA MET A 39 3.72 -18.86 11.44
C MET A 39 3.58 -19.07 9.94
N ARG A 40 4.62 -18.83 9.15
CA ARG A 40 4.64 -19.06 7.70
C ARG A 40 4.44 -20.54 7.35
N HIS A 41 4.94 -21.45 8.17
CA HIS A 41 4.72 -22.90 8.04
C HIS A 41 3.34 -23.36 8.54
N GLY A 42 2.51 -22.43 9.02
CA GLY A 42 1.12 -22.70 9.38
C GLY A 42 0.86 -22.88 10.87
N GLU A 43 1.87 -22.70 11.74
CA GLU A 43 1.64 -22.69 13.17
C GLU A 43 0.75 -21.52 13.57
N ARG A 44 -0.20 -21.81 14.47
CA ARG A 44 -1.22 -20.85 14.88
C ARG A 44 -0.91 -20.28 16.27
N ASN A 45 -1.42 -19.11 16.55
CA ASN A 45 -1.33 -18.48 17.88
C ASN A 45 0.11 -18.27 18.39
N ILE A 46 1.04 -17.96 17.49
CA ILE A 46 2.43 -17.63 17.85
C ILE A 46 2.50 -16.15 18.26
N LEU A 47 2.64 -15.25 17.30
CA LEU A 47 2.65 -13.79 17.52
C LEU A 47 1.25 -13.17 17.41
N TRP A 48 0.36 -13.80 16.64
CA TRP A 48 -1.00 -13.34 16.38
C TRP A 48 -2.02 -14.46 16.61
N PRO A 49 -3.24 -14.17 17.10
CA PRO A 49 -4.28 -15.19 17.25
C PRO A 49 -4.70 -15.78 15.91
N GLY A 50 -4.85 -17.09 15.87
CA GLY A 50 -5.23 -17.80 14.65
C GLY A 50 -4.05 -17.97 13.68
N GLN A 51 -4.38 -18.00 12.39
CA GLN A 51 -3.42 -18.16 11.31
C GLN A 51 -3.31 -16.84 10.50
N VAL A 52 -2.09 -16.40 10.25
CA VAL A 52 -1.80 -15.31 9.32
C VAL A 52 -1.46 -15.90 7.97
N ARG A 53 -2.17 -15.51 6.94
CA ARG A 53 -1.99 -16.02 5.58
C ARG A 53 -1.06 -15.15 4.72
N TRP A 54 -1.08 -13.84 4.92
CA TRP A 54 -0.32 -12.89 4.11
C TRP A 54 0.93 -12.40 4.82
N TYR A 55 2.00 -12.27 4.03
CA TYR A 55 3.29 -11.75 4.49
C TYR A 55 3.80 -10.71 3.50
N ALA A 56 3.98 -9.50 3.98
CA ALA A 56 4.58 -8.43 3.19
C ALA A 56 6.10 -8.65 3.12
N LYS A 57 6.63 -8.67 1.90
CA LYS A 57 8.07 -8.75 1.66
C LYS A 57 8.66 -7.35 1.66
N SER A 58 9.55 -7.05 2.60
CA SER A 58 10.30 -5.79 2.55
C SER A 58 11.44 -5.87 1.54
N SER A 59 11.70 -4.75 0.85
CA SER A 59 12.95 -4.56 0.09
C SER A 59 14.10 -4.46 1.11
N GLY A 60 14.79 -5.55 1.35
CA GLY A 60 15.95 -5.56 2.26
C GLY A 60 17.06 -4.69 1.70
N THR A 61 17.35 -3.57 2.32
CA THR A 61 18.47 -2.67 1.97
C THR A 61 19.76 -3.04 2.68
N THR A 62 19.74 -3.98 3.63
CA THR A 62 20.91 -4.41 4.38
C THR A 62 20.97 -5.94 4.45
N ASN A 63 22.04 -6.53 3.93
CA ASN A 63 22.39 -7.97 3.98
C ASN A 63 21.50 -8.95 3.21
N ASP A 64 21.03 -8.64 1.99
CA ASP A 64 20.43 -9.58 1.01
C ASP A 64 19.30 -10.51 1.51
N LYS A 65 18.76 -10.30 2.72
CA LYS A 65 17.70 -11.12 3.27
C LYS A 65 16.40 -10.35 3.37
N SER A 66 15.49 -10.63 2.45
CA SER A 66 14.11 -10.12 2.52
C SER A 66 13.47 -10.47 3.87
N LYS A 67 12.81 -9.50 4.50
CA LYS A 67 12.01 -9.70 5.69
C LYS A 67 10.57 -10.00 5.29
N PHE A 68 9.93 -10.88 6.04
CA PHE A 68 8.53 -11.28 5.83
C PHE A 68 7.70 -10.78 7.00
N ILE A 69 6.96 -9.71 6.80
CA ILE A 69 6.15 -9.08 7.85
C ILE A 69 4.74 -9.68 7.81
N PRO A 70 4.27 -10.30 8.91
CA PRO A 70 2.92 -10.84 8.96
C PRO A 70 1.86 -9.75 8.78
N VAL A 71 0.87 -9.99 7.93
CA VAL A 71 -0.26 -9.08 7.67
C VAL A 71 -1.55 -9.79 8.07
N SER A 72 -2.04 -9.50 9.26
CA SER A 72 -3.27 -10.10 9.77
C SER A 72 -4.51 -9.46 9.13
N HIS A 73 -5.64 -10.17 9.19
CA HIS A 73 -6.92 -9.62 8.72
C HIS A 73 -7.31 -8.36 9.51
N GLU A 74 -7.16 -8.38 10.82
CA GLU A 74 -7.42 -7.20 11.65
C GLU A 74 -6.49 -6.04 11.29
N GLY A 75 -5.20 -6.30 11.06
CA GLY A 75 -4.23 -5.29 10.62
C GLY A 75 -4.65 -4.65 9.30
N LEU A 76 -5.15 -5.44 8.35
CA LEU A 76 -5.71 -4.91 7.10
C LEU A 76 -6.88 -3.95 7.37
N GLN A 77 -7.82 -4.33 8.24
CA GLN A 77 -9.04 -3.56 8.49
C GLN A 77 -8.81 -2.33 9.37
N THR A 78 -8.09 -2.51 10.49
CA THR A 78 -8.01 -1.50 11.55
C THR A 78 -6.83 -0.55 11.41
N ILE A 79 -5.80 -0.93 10.64
CA ILE A 79 -4.61 -0.11 10.40
C ILE A 79 -4.65 0.41 8.96
N HIS A 80 -4.51 -0.49 7.97
CA HIS A 80 -4.30 -0.07 6.59
C HIS A 80 -5.54 0.56 5.94
N TYR A 81 -6.67 -0.14 5.92
CA TYR A 81 -7.89 0.41 5.29
C TYR A 81 -8.49 1.56 6.11
N LYS A 82 -8.39 1.49 7.44
CA LYS A 82 -8.82 2.60 8.30
C LYS A 82 -7.93 3.83 8.04
N GLY A 83 -6.60 3.68 8.07
CA GLY A 83 -5.67 4.76 7.77
C GLY A 83 -5.92 5.41 6.40
N GLY A 84 -6.14 4.59 5.36
CA GLY A 84 -6.52 5.11 4.03
C GLY A 84 -7.82 5.91 4.04
N LYS A 85 -8.85 5.46 4.79
CA LYS A 85 -10.09 6.22 4.97
C LYS A 85 -9.87 7.52 5.72
N ASP A 86 -9.05 7.50 6.78
CA ASP A 86 -8.76 8.67 7.60
C ASP A 86 -8.03 9.75 6.78
N VAL A 87 -7.08 9.36 5.91
CA VAL A 87 -6.40 10.28 4.97
C VAL A 87 -7.40 10.94 4.01
N ILE A 88 -8.31 10.17 3.42
CA ILE A 88 -9.35 10.71 2.53
C ILE A 88 -10.29 11.64 3.29
N ALA A 89 -10.73 11.25 4.49
CA ALA A 89 -11.60 12.07 5.32
C ALA A 89 -10.93 13.39 5.70
N TYR A 90 -9.66 13.35 6.07
CA TYR A 90 -8.86 14.54 6.38
C TYR A 90 -8.72 15.45 5.15
N TYR A 91 -8.42 14.87 3.97
CA TYR A 91 -8.36 15.63 2.73
C TYR A 91 -9.68 16.36 2.45
N LEU A 92 -10.81 15.66 2.51
CA LEU A 92 -12.13 16.23 2.23
C LEU A 92 -12.55 17.28 3.27
N SER A 93 -12.16 17.14 4.53
CA SER A 93 -12.44 18.14 5.56
C SER A 93 -11.70 19.46 5.33
N ASN A 94 -10.53 19.40 4.70
CA ASN A 94 -9.76 20.59 4.31
C ASN A 94 -10.11 21.12 2.92
N HIS A 95 -10.84 20.33 2.11
CA HIS A 95 -11.24 20.66 0.75
C HIS A 95 -12.72 20.32 0.51
N PRO A 96 -13.66 21.08 1.12
CA PRO A 96 -15.09 20.80 1.02
C PRO A 96 -15.64 20.92 -0.41
N GLU A 97 -14.92 21.62 -1.30
CA GLU A 97 -15.22 21.74 -2.72
C GLU A 97 -14.76 20.54 -3.56
N SER A 98 -14.04 19.59 -2.96
CA SER A 98 -13.45 18.44 -3.65
C SER A 98 -14.49 17.62 -4.40
N ARG A 99 -14.12 17.20 -5.59
CA ARG A 99 -14.88 16.28 -6.45
C ARG A 99 -14.22 14.90 -6.55
N LEU A 100 -13.45 14.53 -5.55
CA LEU A 100 -12.67 13.29 -5.51
C LEU A 100 -13.50 12.06 -5.88
N PHE A 101 -14.74 11.98 -5.45
CA PHE A 101 -15.63 10.85 -5.75
C PHE A 101 -16.44 10.98 -7.05
N ASN A 102 -16.27 12.07 -7.82
CA ASN A 102 -16.94 12.23 -9.10
C ASN A 102 -16.26 11.44 -10.24
N GLY A 103 -15.12 10.80 -9.96
CA GLY A 103 -14.37 9.98 -10.89
C GLY A 103 -13.75 8.77 -10.22
N LYS A 104 -12.70 8.23 -10.84
CA LYS A 104 -11.99 7.06 -10.35
C LYS A 104 -10.63 7.45 -9.77
N GLY A 105 -10.21 6.70 -8.75
CA GLY A 105 -8.85 6.75 -8.23
C GLY A 105 -7.92 5.79 -8.99
N LEU A 106 -6.81 6.30 -9.51
CA LEU A 106 -5.73 5.45 -10.02
C LEU A 106 -4.85 4.99 -8.86
N ILE A 107 -4.88 3.68 -8.55
CA ILE A 107 -4.07 3.10 -7.46
C ILE A 107 -2.95 2.25 -8.06
N LEU A 108 -1.72 2.70 -7.87
CA LEU A 108 -0.52 1.98 -8.28
C LEU A 108 0.07 1.21 -7.11
N GLY A 109 0.09 -0.11 -7.22
CA GLY A 109 0.66 -1.02 -6.22
C GLY A 109 1.77 -1.90 -6.78
N GLY A 110 2.45 -2.60 -5.88
CA GLY A 110 3.46 -3.60 -6.21
C GLY A 110 2.85 -4.89 -6.79
N SER A 111 3.51 -6.01 -6.56
CA SER A 111 3.12 -7.31 -7.09
C SER A 111 3.19 -8.42 -6.03
N HIS A 112 2.58 -9.56 -6.33
CA HIS A 112 2.80 -10.78 -5.56
C HIS A 112 4.20 -11.34 -5.83
N SER A 113 4.71 -12.06 -4.85
CA SER A 113 6.01 -12.75 -4.91
C SER A 113 5.83 -14.26 -4.75
N PRO A 114 5.22 -14.96 -5.74
CA PRO A 114 4.80 -16.35 -5.60
C PRO A 114 5.94 -17.32 -5.33
N ASN A 115 7.17 -17.01 -5.77
CA ASN A 115 8.36 -17.80 -5.51
C ASN A 115 8.71 -17.93 -4.00
N TYR A 116 8.15 -17.07 -3.17
CA TYR A 116 8.32 -17.10 -1.72
C TYR A 116 7.11 -17.69 -0.98
N ASN A 117 6.06 -18.10 -1.70
CA ASN A 117 4.88 -18.70 -1.09
C ASN A 117 5.25 -20.07 -0.49
N LEU A 118 4.62 -20.38 0.65
CA LEU A 118 4.56 -21.71 1.21
C LEU A 118 3.11 -22.19 1.18
N TYR A 119 2.88 -23.46 1.51
CA TYR A 119 1.53 -24.03 1.49
C TYR A 119 0.53 -23.21 2.32
N ASN A 120 0.97 -22.67 3.46
CA ASN A 120 0.12 -21.94 4.40
C ASN A 120 0.31 -20.40 4.35
N SER A 121 1.19 -19.89 3.49
CA SER A 121 1.48 -18.46 3.43
C SER A 121 1.69 -17.94 2.02
N LEU A 122 1.12 -16.77 1.76
CA LEU A 122 1.26 -16.03 0.52
C LEU A 122 2.12 -14.78 0.74
N VAL A 123 2.93 -14.44 -0.24
CA VAL A 123 3.89 -13.34 -0.14
C VAL A 123 3.69 -12.34 -1.27
N GLY A 124 3.83 -11.07 -0.95
CA GLY A 124 3.79 -9.97 -1.93
C GLY A 124 4.23 -8.65 -1.31
N ASP A 125 4.28 -7.62 -2.13
CA ASP A 125 4.41 -6.26 -1.63
C ASP A 125 3.16 -5.89 -0.81
N LEU A 126 3.28 -5.08 0.23
CA LEU A 126 2.14 -4.69 1.06
C LEU A 126 0.99 -4.10 0.23
N SER A 127 1.31 -3.23 -0.72
CA SER A 127 0.30 -2.63 -1.61
C SER A 127 -0.41 -3.65 -2.50
N ALA A 128 0.27 -4.73 -2.92
CA ALA A 128 -0.36 -5.82 -3.64
C ALA A 128 -1.31 -6.62 -2.74
N ILE A 129 -0.91 -6.87 -1.49
CA ILE A 129 -1.76 -7.53 -0.48
C ILE A 129 -3.02 -6.69 -0.21
N LEU A 130 -2.88 -5.36 -0.09
CA LEU A 130 -4.01 -4.44 0.08
C LEU A 130 -4.96 -4.51 -1.12
N ILE A 131 -4.46 -4.44 -2.35
CA ILE A 131 -5.26 -4.53 -3.57
C ILE A 131 -5.96 -5.90 -3.68
N GLU A 132 -5.28 -6.98 -3.30
CA GLU A 132 -5.84 -8.33 -3.32
C GLU A 132 -7.04 -8.49 -2.39
N ASN A 133 -6.96 -7.90 -1.19
CA ASN A 133 -7.95 -8.05 -0.12
C ASN A 133 -8.93 -6.87 0.00
N ILE A 134 -8.89 -5.91 -0.93
CA ILE A 134 -9.77 -4.74 -0.90
C ILE A 134 -11.25 -5.16 -1.07
N ASN A 135 -12.15 -4.41 -0.42
CA ASN A 135 -13.58 -4.64 -0.58
C ASN A 135 -13.98 -4.55 -2.07
N PRO A 136 -14.69 -5.54 -2.62
CA PRO A 136 -15.07 -5.57 -4.04
C PRO A 136 -15.79 -4.31 -4.53
N LEU A 137 -16.56 -3.63 -3.67
CA LEU A 137 -17.24 -2.38 -4.02
C LEU A 137 -16.26 -1.25 -4.37
N VAL A 138 -15.10 -1.21 -3.75
CA VAL A 138 -14.06 -0.22 -4.06
C VAL A 138 -13.51 -0.39 -5.47
N ASN A 139 -13.56 -1.61 -6.04
CA ASN A 139 -13.15 -1.85 -7.41
C ASN A 139 -14.01 -1.11 -8.46
N LEU A 140 -15.20 -0.64 -8.09
CA LEU A 140 -16.05 0.19 -8.96
C LEU A 140 -15.51 1.62 -9.10
N CYS A 141 -14.83 2.12 -8.06
CA CYS A 141 -14.33 3.50 -7.98
C CYS A 141 -12.82 3.60 -8.24
N ARG A 142 -12.14 2.52 -8.58
CA ARG A 142 -10.69 2.52 -8.83
C ARG A 142 -10.31 1.95 -10.18
N VAL A 143 -9.13 2.32 -10.64
CA VAL A 143 -8.40 1.75 -11.77
C VAL A 143 -6.94 1.51 -11.36
N PRO A 144 -6.18 0.67 -12.05
CA PRO A 144 -6.59 -0.25 -13.09
C PRO A 144 -7.39 -1.44 -12.53
N LYS A 145 -7.85 -2.33 -13.40
CA LYS A 145 -8.41 -3.61 -12.97
C LYS A 145 -7.42 -4.38 -12.11
N LYS A 146 -7.93 -5.21 -11.18
CA LYS A 146 -7.09 -5.98 -10.25
C LYS A 146 -6.04 -6.83 -10.97
N SER A 147 -6.41 -7.47 -12.07
CA SER A 147 -5.48 -8.28 -12.87
C SER A 147 -4.30 -7.48 -13.42
N THR A 148 -4.51 -6.23 -13.82
CA THR A 148 -3.45 -5.32 -14.27
C THR A 148 -2.64 -4.77 -13.10
N ALA A 149 -3.33 -4.38 -12.02
CA ALA A 149 -2.68 -3.83 -10.83
C ALA A 149 -1.65 -4.79 -10.19
N LEU A 150 -1.87 -6.11 -10.30
CA LEU A 150 -1.05 -7.15 -9.68
C LEU A 150 0.00 -7.77 -10.62
N LEU A 151 0.15 -7.28 -11.84
CA LEU A 151 1.22 -7.73 -12.74
C LEU A 151 2.60 -7.52 -12.11
N SER A 152 3.49 -8.50 -12.30
CA SER A 152 4.86 -8.45 -11.77
C SER A 152 5.81 -7.68 -12.69
N ASP A 153 5.63 -7.78 -14.01
CA ASP A 153 6.40 -7.01 -14.99
C ASP A 153 5.92 -5.56 -15.00
N PHE A 154 6.78 -4.64 -14.58
CA PHE A 154 6.43 -3.23 -14.45
C PHE A 154 6.21 -2.55 -15.81
N GLU A 155 6.95 -2.89 -16.84
CA GLU A 155 6.80 -2.28 -18.16
C GLU A 155 5.44 -2.65 -18.78
N VAL A 156 5.10 -3.95 -18.71
CA VAL A 156 3.77 -4.44 -19.15
C VAL A 156 2.66 -3.84 -18.31
N LYS A 157 2.87 -3.75 -16.98
CA LYS A 157 1.90 -3.12 -16.06
C LYS A 157 1.69 -1.66 -16.42
N ARG A 158 2.76 -0.88 -16.58
CA ARG A 158 2.72 0.54 -16.92
C ARG A 158 1.93 0.78 -18.22
N ASP A 159 2.24 0.04 -19.26
CA ASP A 159 1.57 0.17 -20.55
C ASP A 159 0.08 -0.17 -20.45
N ARG A 160 -0.29 -1.26 -19.77
CA ARG A 160 -1.70 -1.61 -19.56
C ARG A 160 -2.44 -0.58 -18.73
N ILE A 161 -1.83 -0.06 -17.67
CA ILE A 161 -2.43 1.01 -16.85
C ILE A 161 -2.70 2.23 -17.74
N ALA A 162 -1.72 2.66 -18.53
CA ALA A 162 -1.88 3.82 -19.40
C ALA A 162 -3.04 3.63 -20.39
N HIS A 163 -3.13 2.47 -21.04
CA HIS A 163 -4.26 2.17 -21.94
C HIS A 163 -5.60 2.10 -21.22
N GLU A 164 -5.67 1.47 -20.03
CA GLU A 164 -6.92 1.34 -19.27
C GLU A 164 -7.44 2.69 -18.74
N THR A 165 -6.55 3.65 -18.52
CA THR A 165 -6.88 4.92 -17.85
C THR A 165 -7.02 6.10 -18.81
N LEU A 166 -6.52 5.99 -20.03
CA LEU A 166 -6.47 7.07 -21.01
C LEU A 166 -7.80 7.83 -21.18
N ASN A 167 -8.91 7.09 -21.26
CA ASN A 167 -10.25 7.62 -21.47
C ASN A 167 -11.11 7.58 -20.18
N GLN A 168 -10.49 7.49 -19.00
CA GLN A 168 -11.22 7.48 -17.73
C GLN A 168 -11.23 8.88 -17.10
N ASN A 169 -12.29 9.17 -16.37
CA ASN A 169 -12.32 10.35 -15.51
C ASN A 169 -11.54 10.05 -14.22
N ILE A 170 -10.26 10.42 -14.21
CA ILE A 170 -9.39 10.24 -13.04
C ILE A 170 -9.43 11.51 -12.21
N THR A 171 -9.78 11.38 -10.93
CA THR A 171 -9.85 12.50 -9.97
C THR A 171 -8.74 12.47 -8.95
N ASN A 172 -8.16 11.31 -8.71
CA ASN A 172 -7.05 11.16 -7.77
C ASN A 172 -6.12 10.03 -8.19
N ILE A 173 -4.87 10.14 -7.77
CA ILE A 173 -3.85 9.11 -7.99
C ILE A 173 -3.22 8.75 -6.66
N SER A 174 -2.81 7.49 -6.49
CA SER A 174 -2.09 7.04 -5.30
C SER A 174 -1.03 6.00 -5.62
N GLY A 175 0.14 6.15 -4.99
CA GLY A 175 1.28 5.26 -5.20
C GLY A 175 2.63 5.89 -4.89
N VAL A 176 3.69 5.17 -5.21
CA VAL A 176 5.07 5.65 -5.05
C VAL A 176 5.40 6.67 -6.14
N PRO A 177 5.96 7.85 -5.80
CA PRO A 177 6.23 8.92 -6.77
C PRO A 177 7.02 8.52 -8.01
N SER A 178 8.09 7.74 -7.86
CA SER A 178 8.91 7.32 -9.00
C SER A 178 8.14 6.49 -10.03
N TRP A 179 7.33 5.55 -9.56
CA TRP A 179 6.55 4.66 -10.43
C TRP A 179 5.34 5.37 -11.03
N MET A 180 4.69 6.23 -10.25
CA MET A 180 3.56 7.01 -10.74
C MET A 180 4.01 7.96 -11.85
N LEU A 181 5.15 8.62 -11.70
CA LEU A 181 5.70 9.49 -12.74
C LEU A 181 5.87 8.74 -14.09
N SER A 182 6.41 7.52 -14.06
CA SER A 182 6.56 6.69 -15.26
C SER A 182 5.20 6.37 -15.93
N VAL A 183 4.16 6.13 -15.13
CA VAL A 183 2.80 5.90 -15.63
C VAL A 183 2.23 7.18 -16.26
N LEU A 184 2.37 8.33 -15.61
CA LEU A 184 1.87 9.62 -16.12
C LEU A 184 2.53 9.99 -17.44
N VAL A 185 3.85 9.86 -17.53
CA VAL A 185 4.60 10.08 -18.78
C VAL A 185 4.05 9.19 -19.89
N ARG A 186 3.83 7.91 -19.60
CA ARG A 186 3.29 6.98 -20.61
C ARG A 186 1.86 7.32 -21.06
N VAL A 187 1.01 7.80 -20.15
CA VAL A 187 -0.33 8.28 -20.49
C VAL A 187 -0.26 9.50 -21.40
N ILE A 188 0.62 10.46 -21.11
CA ILE A 188 0.85 11.66 -21.92
C ILE A 188 1.33 11.26 -23.33
N GLU A 189 2.32 10.37 -23.43
CA GLU A 189 2.82 9.87 -24.73
C GLU A 189 1.69 9.26 -25.57
N LEU A 190 0.88 8.39 -24.97
CA LEU A 190 -0.24 7.72 -25.67
C LEU A 190 -1.34 8.70 -26.09
N SER A 191 -1.58 9.75 -25.31
CA SER A 191 -2.61 10.75 -25.60
C SER A 191 -2.19 11.75 -26.67
N GLY A 192 -0.88 11.92 -26.90
CA GLY A 192 -0.33 13.00 -27.72
C GLY A 192 -0.49 14.39 -27.10
N LYS A 193 -0.83 14.48 -25.80
CA LYS A 193 -0.95 15.71 -25.03
C LYS A 193 0.40 16.11 -24.44
N LYS A 194 0.46 17.31 -23.87
CA LYS A 194 1.70 17.82 -23.24
C LYS A 194 1.70 17.62 -21.73
N HIS A 195 0.53 17.71 -21.10
CA HIS A 195 0.40 17.63 -19.66
C HIS A 195 -0.77 16.74 -19.25
N ILE A 196 -0.70 16.19 -18.04
CA ILE A 196 -1.66 15.21 -17.57
C ILE A 196 -3.07 15.78 -17.38
N GLU A 197 -3.19 17.06 -17.04
CA GLU A 197 -4.47 17.75 -16.89
C GLU A 197 -5.23 17.88 -18.22
N GLU A 198 -4.54 17.84 -19.35
CA GLU A 198 -5.18 17.79 -20.66
C GLU A 198 -5.80 16.42 -20.95
N VAL A 199 -5.33 15.36 -20.26
CA VAL A 199 -5.86 14.01 -20.36
C VAL A 199 -6.91 13.77 -19.27
N TRP A 200 -6.62 14.19 -18.03
CA TRP A 200 -7.48 14.03 -16.86
C TRP A 200 -7.79 15.39 -16.23
N PRO A 201 -8.71 16.16 -16.82
CA PRO A 201 -8.99 17.55 -16.39
C PRO A 201 -9.59 17.66 -14.99
N ASN A 202 -10.03 16.55 -14.40
CA ASN A 202 -10.58 16.51 -13.05
C ASN A 202 -9.59 15.92 -12.02
N LEU A 203 -8.33 15.70 -12.40
CA LEU A 203 -7.30 15.24 -11.47
C LEU A 203 -6.99 16.34 -10.45
N GLU A 204 -7.20 16.07 -9.16
CA GLU A 204 -7.07 17.09 -8.11
C GLU A 204 -6.02 16.77 -7.03
N VAL A 205 -5.70 15.50 -6.80
CA VAL A 205 -4.80 15.13 -5.70
C VAL A 205 -3.98 13.86 -5.97
N PHE A 206 -2.74 13.88 -5.47
CA PHE A 206 -1.85 12.72 -5.40
C PHE A 206 -1.60 12.31 -3.95
N PHE A 207 -2.11 11.16 -3.55
CA PHE A 207 -1.77 10.51 -2.29
C PHE A 207 -0.52 9.66 -2.49
N HIS A 208 0.61 10.08 -1.98
CA HIS A 208 1.87 9.38 -2.16
C HIS A 208 2.46 8.88 -0.84
N GLY A 209 3.34 7.92 -0.92
CA GLY A 209 4.05 7.35 0.21
C GLY A 209 5.18 6.43 -0.22
N GLY A 210 5.87 5.85 0.75
CA GLY A 210 6.97 4.92 0.54
C GLY A 210 8.33 5.57 0.30
N ILE A 211 8.37 6.78 -0.27
CA ILE A 211 9.59 7.60 -0.46
C ILE A 211 9.22 9.08 -0.38
N ALA A 212 10.18 9.92 0.04
CA ALA A 212 9.99 11.37 0.07
C ALA A 212 9.67 11.93 -1.33
N PHE A 213 8.72 12.86 -1.41
CA PHE A 213 8.31 13.48 -2.67
C PHE A 213 9.30 14.55 -3.16
N THR A 214 9.98 15.23 -2.25
CA THR A 214 10.85 16.37 -2.55
C THR A 214 11.80 16.13 -3.74
N PRO A 215 12.52 14.98 -3.87
CA PRO A 215 13.40 14.72 -5.01
C PRO A 215 12.69 14.58 -6.38
N TYR A 216 11.37 14.42 -6.34
CA TYR A 216 10.54 14.23 -7.54
C TYR A 216 9.78 15.48 -7.96
N ARG A 217 9.69 16.50 -7.11
CA ARG A 217 8.92 17.73 -7.36
C ARG A 217 9.24 18.34 -8.73
N GLU A 218 10.52 18.62 -8.99
CA GLU A 218 10.96 19.20 -10.27
C GLU A 218 10.69 18.28 -11.47
N LYS A 219 10.64 16.97 -11.25
CA LYS A 219 10.33 15.98 -12.32
C LYS A 219 8.83 15.93 -12.63
N TYR A 220 7.98 16.32 -11.71
CA TYR A 220 6.54 16.39 -11.91
C TYR A 220 6.11 17.69 -12.60
N GLU A 221 6.87 18.79 -12.48
CA GLU A 221 6.55 20.08 -13.10
C GLU A 221 6.29 20.00 -14.62
N PRO A 222 7.10 19.31 -15.44
CA PRO A 222 6.83 19.17 -16.87
C PRO A 222 5.66 18.23 -17.18
N VAL A 223 5.20 17.45 -16.21
CA VAL A 223 4.10 16.50 -16.36
C VAL A 223 2.77 17.11 -15.96
N SER A 224 2.79 18.08 -15.05
CA SER A 224 1.58 18.71 -14.51
C SER A 224 1.78 20.23 -14.36
N TYR A 225 0.85 21.05 -14.89
CA TYR A 225 0.84 22.49 -14.72
C TYR A 225 0.44 22.96 -13.33
N THR A 226 -0.42 22.15 -12.69
CA THR A 226 -0.89 22.47 -11.36
C THR A 226 0.05 21.81 -10.35
N HIS A 227 0.32 22.53 -9.26
CA HIS A 227 0.85 21.87 -8.09
C HIS A 227 -0.17 20.84 -7.64
N LEU A 228 -0.05 19.60 -8.18
CA LEU A 228 -0.78 18.45 -7.63
C LEU A 228 -0.62 18.53 -6.12
N ARG A 229 -1.74 18.75 -5.41
CA ARG A 229 -1.73 18.83 -3.96
C ARG A 229 -1.20 17.49 -3.46
N ALA A 230 0.09 17.45 -3.14
CA ALA A 230 0.74 16.24 -2.67
C ALA A 230 0.48 16.13 -1.16
N HIS A 231 -0.27 15.10 -0.76
CA HIS A 231 -0.39 14.71 0.64
C HIS A 231 0.55 13.55 0.90
N GLU A 232 1.58 13.80 1.69
CA GLU A 232 2.50 12.79 2.16
C GLU A 232 1.83 12.00 3.27
N THR A 233 1.62 10.71 3.03
CA THR A 233 1.28 9.78 4.10
C THR A 233 2.58 9.20 4.62
N GLU A 234 3.07 9.71 5.73
CA GLU A 234 4.13 9.05 6.46
C GLU A 234 3.64 7.67 6.90
N ALA A 235 4.37 6.63 6.50
CA ALA A 235 4.13 5.26 6.92
C ALA A 235 5.03 4.93 8.12
#